data_425e0da3e65664ec55572075ba4870b3
#
_entry.id   425e0da3e65664ec55572075ba4870b3
#
_cell.length_a   1.000
_cell.length_b   1.000
_cell.length_c   1.000
_cell.angle_alpha   90.00
_cell.angle_beta   90.00
_cell.angle_gamma   90.00
#
_symmetry.space_group_name_H-M   'P 1'
#
loop_
_entity.id
_entity.type
_entity.pdbx_description
1 polymer ?
#
loop_
_entity_poly.entity_id
_entity_poly.type
_entity_poly.pdbx_seq_one_letter_code
_entity_poly.pdbx_strand_id
1 'polypeptide(L)'
;MTPQCALCITNSPVHTLEYYMNIADQVIAAGAEEICLKDMAGIGQPAFLGKLTKMIKDKHPEIIIQYHGHSGPGLSMASILEVCNNGADIIDTAIEPLSWGKVHPDVISVISMLKNEGFEVPEINMSAYMKARALTQEFIDDWLGYFINPGNKIMSSLLLGCGLPGGMMGSMMADLGGMRTTINNVRKKKGEDELSMDDLLIKLFDEVEYVWPRVGYPPLVTPFSQYVKNIALMNLLTIFMSGT
;
A
#
# COMPACT_ATOMS: atom_id res chain seq x y z
N MET A 1 20.09 19.03 5.84
CA MET A 1 18.96 18.06 5.95
C MET A 1 18.02 18.39 4.81
N THR A 2 17.77 17.44 3.93
CA THR A 2 16.93 17.63 2.73
C THR A 2 15.47 17.41 3.11
N PRO A 3 14.57 18.42 3.00
CA PRO A 3 13.16 18.23 3.33
C PRO A 3 12.43 17.45 2.24
N GLN A 4 11.84 16.32 2.60
CA GLN A 4 11.04 15.47 1.72
C GLN A 4 9.57 15.51 2.11
N CYS A 5 8.67 15.58 1.13
CA CYS A 5 7.24 15.45 1.31
C CYS A 5 6.73 14.17 0.64
N ALA A 6 6.00 13.32 1.40
CA ALA A 6 5.41 12.11 0.88
C ALA A 6 3.95 12.34 0.46
N LEU A 7 3.65 12.13 -0.81
CA LEU A 7 2.31 12.13 -1.38
C LEU A 7 1.72 10.73 -1.31
N CYS A 8 0.71 10.52 -0.47
CA CYS A 8 0.06 9.22 -0.33
C CYS A 8 -0.79 8.92 -1.55
N ILE A 9 -0.39 7.92 -2.32
CA ILE A 9 -1.13 7.48 -3.51
C ILE A 9 -2.42 6.78 -3.07
N THR A 10 -3.52 7.32 -3.53
CA THR A 10 -4.88 6.88 -3.20
C THR A 10 -5.72 6.88 -4.47
N ASN A 11 -6.46 5.80 -4.73
CA ASN A 11 -7.35 5.72 -5.88
C ASN A 11 -8.76 6.12 -5.46
N SER A 12 -9.22 7.27 -5.92
CA SER A 12 -10.59 7.74 -5.72
C SER A 12 -10.97 8.78 -6.78
N PRO A 13 -12.26 9.13 -6.91
CA PRO A 13 -12.68 10.17 -7.87
C PRO A 13 -12.07 11.56 -7.64
N VAL A 14 -11.56 11.84 -6.43
CA VAL A 14 -10.97 13.16 -6.09
C VAL A 14 -9.45 13.18 -6.16
N HIS A 15 -8.79 12.02 -6.09
CA HIS A 15 -7.33 11.92 -6.15
C HIS A 15 -6.84 11.84 -7.61
N THR A 16 -7.06 12.92 -8.35
CA THR A 16 -6.68 13.05 -9.78
C THR A 16 -5.22 13.49 -9.96
N LEU A 17 -4.74 13.53 -11.19
CA LEU A 17 -3.42 14.09 -11.50
C LEU A 17 -3.32 15.56 -11.08
N GLU A 18 -4.37 16.34 -11.32
CA GLU A 18 -4.44 17.75 -10.95
C GLU A 18 -4.41 17.93 -9.41
N TYR A 19 -5.09 17.06 -8.67
CA TYR A 19 -5.04 17.04 -7.21
C TYR A 19 -3.60 16.87 -6.71
N TYR A 20 -2.88 15.86 -7.21
CA TYR A 20 -1.51 15.62 -6.81
C TYR A 20 -0.54 16.71 -7.27
N MET A 21 -0.72 17.25 -8.47
CA MET A 21 0.07 18.38 -8.96
C MET A 21 -0.11 19.61 -8.08
N ASN A 22 -1.35 19.93 -7.70
CA ASN A 22 -1.62 21.06 -6.80
C ASN A 22 -0.93 20.88 -5.43
N ILE A 23 -0.92 19.67 -4.87
CA ILE A 23 -0.19 19.40 -3.62
C ILE A 23 1.33 19.51 -3.85
N ALA A 24 1.85 18.93 -4.93
CA ALA A 24 3.26 19.01 -5.28
C ALA A 24 3.72 20.47 -5.36
N ASP A 25 2.99 21.32 -6.07
CA ASP A 25 3.27 22.75 -6.20
C ASP A 25 3.33 23.44 -4.82
N GLN A 26 2.36 23.15 -3.95
CA GLN A 26 2.29 23.77 -2.62
C GLN A 26 3.45 23.33 -1.71
N VAL A 27 3.81 22.05 -1.70
CA VAL A 27 4.89 21.56 -0.84
C VAL A 27 6.26 21.99 -1.35
N ILE A 28 6.47 22.09 -2.66
CA ILE A 28 7.67 22.66 -3.27
C ILE A 28 7.79 24.15 -2.92
N ALA A 29 6.70 24.91 -3.07
CA ALA A 29 6.69 26.32 -2.67
C ALA A 29 6.94 26.53 -1.17
N ALA A 30 6.61 25.54 -0.34
CA ALA A 30 6.91 25.53 1.10
C ALA A 30 8.34 25.08 1.42
N GLY A 31 9.15 24.70 0.41
CA GLY A 31 10.56 24.37 0.56
C GLY A 31 10.90 22.87 0.53
N ALA A 32 9.98 22.02 0.05
CA ALA A 32 10.35 20.63 -0.21
C ALA A 32 11.35 20.56 -1.37
N GLU A 33 12.42 19.79 -1.19
CA GLU A 33 13.43 19.51 -2.20
C GLU A 33 13.26 18.13 -2.82
N GLU A 34 12.51 17.27 -2.15
CA GLU A 34 12.18 15.91 -2.59
C GLU A 34 10.69 15.63 -2.45
N ILE A 35 10.15 14.88 -3.41
CA ILE A 35 8.79 14.33 -3.34
C ILE A 35 8.86 12.81 -3.37
N CYS A 36 8.23 12.16 -2.38
CA CYS A 36 8.03 10.72 -2.39
C CYS A 36 6.61 10.40 -2.87
N LEU A 37 6.48 9.72 -4.00
CA LEU A 37 5.22 9.09 -4.43
C LEU A 37 5.05 7.82 -3.61
N LYS A 38 4.25 7.92 -2.54
CA LYS A 38 4.12 6.87 -1.53
C LYS A 38 2.90 5.99 -1.78
N ASP A 39 3.13 4.86 -2.45
CA ASP A 39 2.13 3.84 -2.74
C ASP A 39 2.24 2.65 -1.77
N MET A 40 1.88 2.89 -0.51
CA MET A 40 1.98 1.88 0.56
C MET A 40 0.94 0.76 0.46
N ALA A 41 -0.09 0.91 -0.34
CA ALA A 41 -1.05 -0.15 -0.65
C ALA A 41 -0.65 -0.94 -1.92
N GLY A 42 0.24 -0.40 -2.74
CA GLY A 42 0.65 -0.96 -4.02
C GLY A 42 -0.45 -0.89 -5.09
N ILE A 43 -1.38 0.06 -4.94
CA ILE A 43 -2.57 0.21 -5.80
C ILE A 43 -2.42 1.27 -6.88
N GLY A 44 -1.35 2.04 -6.85
CA GLY A 44 -1.06 3.05 -7.85
C GLY A 44 -1.00 2.42 -9.24
N GLN A 45 -1.86 2.90 -10.13
CA GLN A 45 -1.87 2.41 -11.51
C GLN A 45 -0.60 2.85 -12.23
N PRO A 46 0.15 1.95 -12.89
CA PRO A 46 1.45 2.28 -13.48
C PRO A 46 1.40 3.51 -14.39
N ALA A 47 0.46 3.55 -15.33
CA ALA A 47 0.31 4.69 -16.25
C ALA A 47 -0.06 6.01 -15.54
N PHE A 48 -0.79 5.96 -14.43
CA PHE A 48 -1.10 7.14 -13.62
C PHE A 48 0.16 7.66 -12.94
N LEU A 49 0.93 6.78 -12.30
CA LEU A 49 2.17 7.10 -11.62
C LEU A 49 3.22 7.67 -12.59
N GLY A 50 3.39 7.05 -13.76
CA GLY A 50 4.27 7.57 -14.80
C GLY A 50 3.89 8.97 -15.26
N LYS A 51 2.59 9.20 -15.55
CA LYS A 51 2.09 10.54 -15.92
C LYS A 51 2.31 11.57 -14.82
N LEU A 52 2.03 11.22 -13.57
CA LEU A 52 2.25 12.12 -12.42
C LEU A 52 3.73 12.48 -12.28
N THR A 53 4.62 11.48 -12.35
CA THR A 53 6.07 11.68 -12.33
C THR A 53 6.50 12.66 -13.42
N LYS A 54 6.06 12.41 -14.65
CA LYS A 54 6.35 13.28 -15.79
C LYS A 54 5.86 14.71 -15.58
N MET A 55 4.62 14.90 -15.14
CA MET A 55 4.04 16.22 -14.91
C MET A 55 4.83 17.00 -13.85
N ILE A 56 5.26 16.34 -12.77
CA ILE A 56 6.08 16.99 -11.74
C ILE A 56 7.43 17.36 -12.32
N LYS A 57 8.13 16.45 -13.02
CA LYS A 57 9.44 16.72 -13.63
C LYS A 57 9.41 17.79 -14.72
N ASP A 58 8.37 17.81 -15.54
CA ASP A 58 8.21 18.83 -16.60
C ASP A 58 8.08 20.24 -15.99
N LYS A 59 7.43 20.37 -14.82
CA LYS A 59 7.21 21.66 -14.16
C LYS A 59 8.32 22.03 -13.18
N HIS A 60 8.89 21.05 -12.50
CA HIS A 60 9.91 21.19 -11.46
C HIS A 60 11.07 20.21 -11.72
N PRO A 61 11.90 20.46 -12.76
CA PRO A 61 12.95 19.53 -13.18
C PRO A 61 14.01 19.25 -12.12
N GLU A 62 14.21 20.18 -11.17
CA GLU A 62 15.18 20.08 -10.08
C GLU A 62 14.72 19.19 -8.93
N ILE A 63 13.42 18.92 -8.81
CA ILE A 63 12.87 18.13 -7.70
C ILE A 63 13.28 16.68 -7.84
N ILE A 64 13.79 16.12 -6.75
CA ILE A 64 14.07 14.69 -6.65
C ILE A 64 12.75 13.94 -6.42
N ILE A 65 12.48 12.94 -7.25
CA ILE A 65 11.30 12.09 -7.10
C ILE A 65 11.72 10.70 -6.64
N GLN A 66 11.23 10.33 -5.46
CA GLN A 66 11.33 8.98 -4.92
C GLN A 66 10.01 8.24 -5.15
N TYR A 67 10.08 6.97 -5.54
CA TYR A 67 8.93 6.08 -5.55
C TYR A 67 9.05 5.03 -4.47
N HIS A 68 8.04 5.00 -3.59
CA HIS A 68 7.90 4.05 -2.48
C HIS A 68 6.66 3.20 -2.74
N GLY A 69 6.82 2.05 -3.40
CA GLY A 69 5.71 1.20 -3.82
C GLY A 69 5.78 -0.21 -3.25
N HIS A 70 4.65 -0.68 -2.70
CA HIS A 70 4.53 -2.05 -2.19
C HIS A 70 4.05 -3.02 -3.26
N SER A 71 4.37 -4.32 -3.10
CA SER A 71 4.07 -5.36 -4.10
C SER A 71 2.70 -6.01 -3.94
N GLY A 72 1.94 -5.67 -2.89
CA GLY A 72 0.72 -6.36 -2.49
C GLY A 72 -0.21 -6.83 -3.61
N PRO A 73 -0.70 -5.95 -4.50
CA PRO A 73 -1.56 -6.33 -5.63
C PRO A 73 -0.81 -6.87 -6.86
N GLY A 74 0.53 -6.78 -6.89
CA GLY A 74 1.34 -7.25 -8.02
C GLY A 74 1.69 -6.19 -9.07
N LEU A 75 1.38 -4.91 -8.86
CA LEU A 75 1.64 -3.84 -9.84
C LEU A 75 3.02 -3.21 -9.73
N SER A 76 3.75 -3.44 -8.64
CA SER A 76 4.96 -2.68 -8.26
C SER A 76 6.05 -2.65 -9.33
N MET A 77 6.34 -3.77 -10.00
CA MET A 77 7.38 -3.79 -11.03
C MET A 77 7.02 -2.93 -12.25
N ALA A 78 5.75 -3.00 -12.69
CA ALA A 78 5.26 -2.15 -13.77
C ALA A 78 5.25 -0.67 -13.35
N SER A 79 4.86 -0.37 -12.11
CA SER A 79 4.87 0.99 -11.56
C SER A 79 6.28 1.56 -11.48
N ILE A 80 7.26 0.77 -11.02
CA ILE A 80 8.68 1.16 -11.00
C ILE A 80 9.16 1.50 -12.41
N LEU A 81 8.88 0.65 -13.38
CA LEU A 81 9.30 0.89 -14.76
C LEU A 81 8.69 2.20 -15.31
N GLU A 82 7.40 2.41 -15.09
CA GLU A 82 6.71 3.62 -15.54
C GLU A 82 7.25 4.91 -14.89
N VAL A 83 7.50 4.90 -13.57
CA VAL A 83 8.05 6.10 -12.92
C VAL A 83 9.50 6.36 -13.34
N CYS A 84 10.32 5.32 -13.53
CA CYS A 84 11.69 5.46 -14.02
C CYS A 84 11.72 6.03 -15.45
N ASN A 85 10.87 5.52 -16.34
CA ASN A 85 10.74 6.03 -17.72
C ASN A 85 10.31 7.49 -17.78
N ASN A 86 9.71 8.01 -16.70
CA ASN A 86 9.22 9.38 -16.61
C ASN A 86 10.04 10.26 -15.65
N GLY A 87 11.22 9.81 -15.22
CA GLY A 87 12.21 10.65 -14.54
C GLY A 87 12.25 10.52 -13.02
N ALA A 88 11.78 9.42 -12.43
CA ALA A 88 12.02 9.14 -11.01
C ALA A 88 13.50 8.92 -10.74
N ASP A 89 14.01 9.48 -9.64
CA ASP A 89 15.43 9.46 -9.28
C ASP A 89 15.76 8.36 -8.27
N ILE A 90 14.83 8.01 -7.39
CA ILE A 90 15.03 7.08 -6.29
C ILE A 90 13.91 6.04 -6.26
N ILE A 91 14.28 4.76 -6.14
CA ILE A 91 13.35 3.65 -6.00
C ILE A 91 13.61 2.91 -4.71
N ASP A 92 12.57 2.78 -3.88
CA ASP A 92 12.65 1.96 -2.67
C ASP A 92 12.51 0.49 -3.00
N THR A 93 13.40 -0.30 -2.43
CA THR A 93 13.45 -1.75 -2.62
C THR A 93 13.65 -2.47 -1.29
N ALA A 94 13.53 -3.78 -1.29
CA ALA A 94 13.83 -4.63 -0.14
C ALA A 94 14.85 -5.71 -0.53
N ILE A 95 15.29 -6.48 0.46
CA ILE A 95 16.17 -7.64 0.26
C ILE A 95 15.47 -8.92 0.70
N GLU A 96 15.79 -10.06 0.08
CA GLU A 96 15.39 -11.35 0.63
C GLU A 96 15.98 -11.55 2.04
N PRO A 97 15.23 -12.22 2.95
CA PRO A 97 13.92 -12.85 2.76
C PRO A 97 12.72 -11.93 3.04
N LEU A 98 12.93 -10.63 3.19
CA LEU A 98 11.90 -9.64 3.55
C LEU A 98 11.21 -8.99 2.35
N SER A 99 11.70 -9.21 1.12
CA SER A 99 11.12 -8.67 -0.11
C SER A 99 9.80 -9.36 -0.52
N TRP A 100 9.07 -8.72 -1.43
CA TRP A 100 7.80 -9.19 -2.01
C TRP A 100 6.60 -9.20 -1.06
N GLY A 101 5.53 -9.84 -1.50
CA GLY A 101 4.27 -9.86 -0.75
C GLY A 101 3.74 -8.45 -0.50
N LYS A 102 3.52 -8.09 0.77
CA LYS A 102 3.03 -6.76 1.18
C LYS A 102 4.15 -5.73 1.40
N VAL A 103 5.37 -6.03 0.95
CA VAL A 103 6.55 -5.17 1.09
C VAL A 103 7.02 -4.75 -0.30
N HIS A 104 8.20 -4.16 -0.41
CA HIS A 104 8.79 -3.74 -1.69
C HIS A 104 9.28 -4.95 -2.51
N PRO A 105 9.43 -4.78 -3.84
CA PRO A 105 10.14 -5.74 -4.67
C PRO A 105 11.59 -5.92 -4.23
N ASP A 106 12.16 -7.07 -4.57
CA ASP A 106 13.58 -7.33 -4.31
C ASP A 106 14.48 -6.46 -5.19
N VAL A 107 15.52 -5.92 -4.59
CA VAL A 107 16.49 -5.04 -5.25
C VAL A 107 17.16 -5.70 -6.46
N ILE A 108 17.45 -7.01 -6.41
CA ILE A 108 18.08 -7.74 -7.50
C ILE A 108 17.16 -7.76 -8.74
N SER A 109 15.86 -8.03 -8.52
CA SER A 109 14.87 -8.05 -9.59
C SER A 109 14.68 -6.67 -10.21
N VAL A 110 14.59 -5.63 -9.38
CA VAL A 110 14.45 -4.24 -9.85
C VAL A 110 15.66 -3.82 -10.68
N ILE A 111 16.87 -4.04 -10.19
CA ILE A 111 18.10 -3.72 -10.92
C ILE A 111 18.20 -4.49 -12.23
N SER A 112 17.85 -5.79 -12.22
CA SER A 112 17.87 -6.60 -13.44
C SER A 112 16.91 -6.05 -14.50
N MET A 113 15.69 -5.67 -14.10
CA MET A 113 14.71 -5.07 -15.00
C MET A 113 15.22 -3.72 -15.56
N LEU A 114 15.68 -2.82 -14.70
CA LEU A 114 16.12 -1.48 -15.11
C LEU A 114 17.35 -1.54 -16.01
N LYS A 115 18.31 -2.43 -15.74
CA LYS A 115 19.47 -2.64 -16.63
C LYS A 115 19.04 -3.14 -18.02
N ASN A 116 18.05 -4.05 -18.09
CA ASN A 116 17.54 -4.54 -19.37
C ASN A 116 16.88 -3.44 -20.20
N GLU A 117 16.28 -2.46 -19.53
CA GLU A 117 15.66 -1.27 -20.16
C GLU A 117 16.69 -0.17 -20.50
N GLY A 118 17.97 -0.38 -20.17
CA GLY A 118 19.04 0.55 -20.50
C GLY A 118 19.33 1.62 -19.46
N PHE A 119 18.77 1.52 -18.26
CA PHE A 119 19.10 2.43 -17.17
C PHE A 119 20.47 2.14 -16.57
N GLU A 120 21.20 3.20 -16.24
CA GLU A 120 22.36 3.11 -15.36
C GLU A 120 21.89 2.96 -13.91
N VAL A 121 22.27 1.85 -13.27
CA VAL A 121 21.90 1.54 -11.89
C VAL A 121 23.12 1.11 -11.10
N PRO A 122 23.16 1.35 -9.77
CA PRO A 122 24.27 0.93 -8.93
C PRO A 122 24.55 -0.58 -9.04
N GLU A 123 25.81 -0.95 -8.99
CA GLU A 123 26.19 -2.36 -8.89
C GLU A 123 26.03 -2.87 -7.46
N ILE A 124 25.46 -4.07 -7.32
CA ILE A 124 25.33 -4.73 -6.03
C ILE A 124 26.53 -5.66 -5.80
N ASN A 125 27.16 -5.50 -4.64
CA ASN A 125 28.10 -6.49 -4.15
C ASN A 125 27.33 -7.74 -3.72
N MET A 126 27.25 -8.74 -4.61
CA MET A 126 26.49 -9.97 -4.38
C MET A 126 26.98 -10.75 -3.15
N SER A 127 28.29 -10.71 -2.85
CA SER A 127 28.82 -11.36 -1.64
C SER A 127 28.27 -10.70 -0.36
N ALA A 128 28.22 -9.37 -0.34
CA ALA A 128 27.65 -8.63 0.78
C ALA A 128 26.13 -8.83 0.88
N TYR A 129 25.42 -8.83 -0.26
CA TYR A 129 24.00 -9.12 -0.33
C TYR A 129 23.68 -10.50 0.27
N MET A 130 24.40 -11.56 -0.15
CA MET A 130 24.17 -12.92 0.35
C MET A 130 24.48 -13.05 1.85
N LYS A 131 25.46 -12.34 2.36
CA LYS A 131 25.72 -12.29 3.82
C LYS A 131 24.59 -11.60 4.57
N ALA A 132 24.12 -10.45 4.08
CA ALA A 132 23.00 -9.73 4.67
C ALA A 132 21.73 -10.61 4.68
N ARG A 133 21.44 -11.27 3.55
CA ARG A 133 20.33 -12.22 3.41
C ARG A 133 20.42 -13.36 4.45
N ALA A 134 21.59 -13.99 4.57
CA ALA A 134 21.79 -15.09 5.51
C ALA A 134 21.58 -14.65 6.96
N LEU A 135 22.17 -13.52 7.36
CA LEU A 135 21.99 -12.96 8.72
C LEU A 135 20.53 -12.58 9.00
N THR A 136 19.84 -12.02 8.01
CA THR A 136 18.41 -11.69 8.13
C THR A 136 17.57 -12.95 8.29
N GLN A 137 17.86 -14.03 7.55
CA GLN A 137 17.17 -15.30 7.67
C GLN A 137 17.41 -15.93 9.04
N GLU A 138 18.66 -15.96 9.52
CA GLU A 138 19.01 -16.45 10.85
C GLU A 138 18.24 -15.70 11.95
N PHE A 139 18.18 -14.38 11.86
CA PHE A 139 17.40 -13.56 12.79
C PHE A 139 15.89 -13.86 12.73
N ILE A 140 15.34 -14.12 11.54
CA ILE A 140 13.95 -14.53 11.38
C ILE A 140 13.71 -15.89 12.00
N ASP A 141 14.59 -16.86 11.74
CA ASP A 141 14.45 -18.24 12.23
C ASP A 141 14.56 -18.31 13.76
N ASP A 142 15.49 -17.55 14.33
CA ASP A 142 15.74 -17.57 15.77
C ASP A 142 14.75 -16.76 16.58
N TRP A 143 14.20 -15.67 16.01
CA TRP A 143 13.46 -14.71 16.81
C TRP A 143 12.24 -14.09 16.14
N LEU A 144 12.43 -13.46 14.99
CA LEU A 144 11.39 -12.63 14.36
C LEU A 144 10.26 -13.48 13.77
N GLY A 145 10.51 -14.73 13.40
CA GLY A 145 9.54 -15.64 12.80
C GLY A 145 8.30 -15.88 13.66
N TYR A 146 8.43 -15.76 14.99
CA TYR A 146 7.30 -15.84 15.92
C TYR A 146 6.31 -14.67 15.78
N PHE A 147 6.75 -13.54 15.25
CA PHE A 147 5.98 -12.30 15.12
C PHE A 147 5.57 -12.00 13.68
N ILE A 148 6.21 -12.62 12.69
CA ILE A 148 5.87 -12.43 11.28
C ILE A 148 4.65 -13.28 10.92
N ASN A 149 3.56 -12.62 10.52
CA ASN A 149 2.45 -13.32 9.92
C ASN A 149 2.84 -13.84 8.53
N PRO A 150 2.81 -15.16 8.26
CA PRO A 150 3.14 -15.73 6.95
C PRO A 150 2.30 -15.14 5.80
N GLY A 151 1.09 -14.70 6.10
CA GLY A 151 0.21 -14.01 5.14
C GLY A 151 0.78 -12.69 4.59
N ASN A 152 1.80 -12.11 5.22
CA ASN A 152 2.46 -10.90 4.71
C ASN A 152 3.25 -11.16 3.42
N LYS A 153 3.64 -12.40 3.14
CA LYS A 153 4.30 -12.80 1.89
C LYS A 153 3.32 -13.10 0.75
N ILE A 154 2.03 -13.14 1.03
CA ILE A 154 1.01 -13.43 0.04
C ILE A 154 0.60 -12.13 -0.65
N MET A 155 0.72 -12.10 -1.98
CA MET A 155 0.15 -11.05 -2.81
C MET A 155 -1.36 -11.25 -2.95
N SER A 156 -2.10 -10.16 -3.00
CA SER A 156 -3.56 -10.21 -3.12
C SER A 156 -4.08 -9.06 -3.97
N SER A 157 -4.76 -9.40 -5.06
CA SER A 157 -5.45 -8.42 -5.92
C SER A 157 -6.65 -7.75 -5.23
N LEU A 158 -7.15 -8.30 -4.13
CA LEU A 158 -8.25 -7.70 -3.35
C LEU A 158 -7.90 -6.30 -2.83
N LEU A 159 -6.61 -6.00 -2.65
CA LEU A 159 -6.15 -4.66 -2.28
C LEU A 159 -6.55 -3.58 -3.30
N LEU A 160 -6.69 -3.94 -4.58
CA LEU A 160 -7.13 -3.01 -5.64
C LEU A 160 -8.58 -2.57 -5.44
N GLY A 161 -9.43 -3.42 -4.90
CA GLY A 161 -10.84 -3.12 -4.67
C GLY A 161 -11.08 -2.14 -3.52
N CYS A 162 -10.33 -2.27 -2.42
CA CYS A 162 -10.56 -1.46 -1.21
C CYS A 162 -9.59 -0.28 -1.04
N GLY A 163 -8.49 -0.26 -1.78
CA GLY A 163 -7.47 0.80 -1.70
C GLY A 163 -6.77 0.94 -0.34
N LEU A 164 -6.99 -0.01 0.57
CA LEU A 164 -6.44 0.06 1.93
C LEU A 164 -4.99 -0.47 1.98
N PRO A 165 -4.11 0.15 2.79
CA PRO A 165 -2.74 -0.33 2.98
C PRO A 165 -2.70 -1.78 3.46
N GLY A 166 -1.74 -2.57 2.95
CA GLY A 166 -1.60 -3.99 3.28
C GLY A 166 -1.49 -4.29 4.78
N GLY A 167 -0.86 -3.40 5.56
CA GLY A 167 -0.82 -3.51 7.02
C GLY A 167 -2.19 -3.35 7.67
N MET A 168 -3.08 -2.53 7.09
CA MET A 168 -4.45 -2.40 7.56
C MET A 168 -5.30 -3.62 7.24
N MET A 169 -5.08 -4.29 6.11
CA MET A 169 -5.75 -5.55 5.81
C MET A 169 -5.50 -6.59 6.89
N GLY A 170 -4.27 -6.70 7.41
CA GLY A 170 -3.96 -7.58 8.53
C GLY A 170 -4.76 -7.25 9.79
N SER A 171 -4.84 -5.98 10.17
CA SER A 171 -5.64 -5.55 11.33
C SER A 171 -7.13 -5.72 11.10
N MET A 172 -7.64 -5.45 9.91
CA MET A 172 -9.05 -5.69 9.55
C MET A 172 -9.44 -7.17 9.68
N MET A 173 -8.60 -8.06 9.16
CA MET A 173 -8.83 -9.51 9.27
C MET A 173 -8.82 -9.98 10.72
N ALA A 174 -7.97 -9.42 11.58
CA ALA A 174 -7.95 -9.70 13.01
C ALA A 174 -9.23 -9.19 13.71
N ASP A 175 -9.64 -7.95 13.42
CA ASP A 175 -10.86 -7.35 13.96
C ASP A 175 -12.12 -8.14 13.55
N LEU A 176 -12.23 -8.50 12.25
CA LEU A 176 -13.33 -9.34 11.74
C LEU A 176 -13.34 -10.73 12.39
N GLY A 177 -12.17 -11.33 12.61
CA GLY A 177 -12.04 -12.61 13.31
C GLY A 177 -12.62 -12.56 14.71
N GLY A 178 -12.32 -11.51 15.45
CA GLY A 178 -12.89 -11.25 16.78
C GLY A 178 -14.41 -11.02 16.75
N MET A 179 -14.90 -10.29 15.74
CA MET A 179 -16.31 -9.96 15.59
C MET A 179 -17.15 -11.12 15.08
N ARG A 180 -16.58 -12.01 14.25
CA ARG A 180 -17.29 -13.13 13.61
C ARG A 180 -18.05 -13.99 14.61
N THR A 181 -17.41 -14.35 15.72
CA THR A 181 -18.06 -15.17 16.77
C THR A 181 -19.27 -14.46 17.34
N THR A 182 -19.18 -13.17 17.61
CA THR A 182 -20.29 -12.36 18.15
C THR A 182 -21.42 -12.26 17.13
N ILE A 183 -21.14 -11.93 15.88
CA ILE A 183 -22.09 -11.80 14.79
C ILE A 183 -22.83 -13.15 14.58
N ASN A 184 -22.10 -14.26 14.46
CA ASN A 184 -22.70 -15.57 14.24
C ASN A 184 -23.53 -16.06 15.43
N ASN A 185 -23.18 -15.71 16.65
CA ASN A 185 -24.02 -15.99 17.82
C ASN A 185 -25.35 -15.23 17.77
N VAL A 186 -25.36 -13.98 17.30
CA VAL A 186 -26.60 -13.21 17.11
C VAL A 186 -27.43 -13.80 15.98
N ARG A 187 -26.84 -14.12 14.84
CA ARG A 187 -27.49 -14.73 13.68
C ARG A 187 -28.14 -16.07 14.03
N LYS A 188 -27.41 -16.92 14.75
CA LYS A 188 -27.95 -18.21 15.25
C LYS A 188 -29.18 -18.05 16.13
N LYS A 189 -29.23 -17.03 17.00
CA LYS A 189 -30.40 -16.73 17.82
C LYS A 189 -31.59 -16.27 16.97
N LYS A 190 -31.35 -15.69 15.79
CA LYS A 190 -32.39 -15.28 14.82
C LYS A 190 -32.76 -16.39 13.84
N GLY A 191 -32.15 -17.56 13.91
CA GLY A 191 -32.37 -18.67 12.98
C GLY A 191 -31.74 -18.45 11.60
N GLU A 192 -30.72 -17.61 11.50
CA GLU A 192 -30.00 -17.29 10.27
C GLU A 192 -28.70 -18.10 10.17
N ASP A 193 -28.27 -18.37 8.94
CA ASP A 193 -27.00 -19.07 8.69
C ASP A 193 -25.79 -18.30 9.16
N GLU A 194 -24.73 -19.00 9.55
CA GLU A 194 -23.46 -18.41 9.93
C GLU A 194 -22.77 -17.81 8.69
N LEU A 195 -22.10 -16.66 8.89
CA LEU A 195 -21.27 -16.02 7.88
C LEU A 195 -19.85 -16.56 7.93
N SER A 196 -19.29 -16.81 6.76
CA SER A 196 -17.88 -17.10 6.59
C SER A 196 -17.03 -15.84 6.82
N MET A 197 -15.71 -15.98 6.83
CA MET A 197 -14.81 -14.84 6.89
C MET A 197 -14.86 -13.98 5.62
N ASP A 198 -15.04 -14.64 4.48
CA ASP A 198 -15.14 -13.97 3.18
C ASP A 198 -16.46 -13.18 3.06
N ASP A 199 -17.58 -13.72 3.55
CA ASP A 199 -18.85 -12.99 3.60
C ASP A 199 -18.73 -11.68 4.42
N LEU A 200 -18.05 -11.76 5.57
CA LEU A 200 -17.83 -10.59 6.42
C LEU A 200 -16.88 -9.59 5.76
N LEU A 201 -15.87 -10.07 5.05
CA LEU A 201 -14.92 -9.22 4.34
C LEU A 201 -15.59 -8.45 3.19
N ILE A 202 -16.45 -9.14 2.42
CA ILE A 202 -17.25 -8.50 1.36
C ILE A 202 -18.11 -7.39 1.95
N LYS A 203 -18.88 -7.69 3.02
CA LYS A 203 -19.72 -6.70 3.68
C LYS A 203 -18.93 -5.52 4.26
N LEU A 204 -17.73 -5.78 4.76
CA LEU A 204 -16.87 -4.70 5.25
C LEU A 204 -16.35 -3.80 4.09
N PHE A 205 -16.06 -4.38 2.94
CA PHE A 205 -15.69 -3.59 1.77
C PHE A 205 -16.86 -2.72 1.28
N ASP A 206 -18.08 -3.27 1.25
CA ASP A 206 -19.29 -2.51 0.94
C ASP A 206 -19.46 -1.31 1.91
N GLU A 207 -19.21 -1.53 3.20
CA GLU A 207 -19.28 -0.48 4.21
C GLU A 207 -18.14 0.55 4.07
N VAL A 208 -16.94 0.14 3.71
CA VAL A 208 -15.83 1.08 3.41
C VAL A 208 -16.20 1.94 2.20
N GLU A 209 -16.73 1.34 1.15
CA GLU A 209 -17.19 2.03 -0.06
C GLU A 209 -18.35 2.99 0.23
N TYR A 210 -19.21 2.65 1.18
CA TYR A 210 -20.29 3.53 1.66
C TYR A 210 -19.78 4.70 2.52
N VAL A 211 -18.86 4.45 3.43
CA VAL A 211 -18.36 5.44 4.41
C VAL A 211 -17.41 6.43 3.76
N TRP A 212 -16.46 5.95 2.95
CA TRP A 212 -15.34 6.75 2.46
C TRP A 212 -15.74 8.03 1.71
N PRO A 213 -16.70 8.00 0.74
CA PRO A 213 -17.19 9.25 0.10
C PRO A 213 -17.88 10.18 1.08
N ARG A 214 -18.57 9.67 2.11
CA ARG A 214 -19.30 10.47 3.10
C ARG A 214 -18.39 11.24 4.05
N VAL A 215 -17.15 10.80 4.20
CA VAL A 215 -16.11 11.51 4.95
C VAL A 215 -15.17 12.32 4.06
N GLY A 216 -15.53 12.52 2.79
CA GLY A 216 -14.81 13.39 1.85
C GLY A 216 -13.59 12.77 1.18
N TYR A 217 -13.55 11.44 1.06
CA TYR A 217 -12.42 10.72 0.46
C TYR A 217 -11.05 11.09 1.06
N PRO A 218 -10.85 11.06 2.40
CA PRO A 218 -9.53 11.31 2.93
C PRO A 218 -8.51 10.32 2.35
N PRO A 219 -7.23 10.72 2.20
CA PRO A 219 -6.17 9.80 1.78
C PRO A 219 -6.14 8.58 2.70
N LEU A 220 -6.08 7.36 2.12
CA LEU A 220 -6.10 6.13 2.91
C LEU A 220 -4.73 5.82 3.53
N VAL A 221 -4.27 6.75 4.35
CA VAL A 221 -3.04 6.69 5.15
C VAL A 221 -3.39 6.87 6.63
N THR A 222 -2.55 6.36 7.53
CA THR A 222 -2.70 6.57 8.97
C THR A 222 -2.65 8.06 9.31
N PRO A 223 -3.60 8.63 10.11
CA PRO A 223 -4.66 7.93 10.84
C PRO A 223 -6.00 7.79 10.07
N PHE A 224 -6.16 8.44 8.91
CA PHE A 224 -7.45 8.55 8.21
C PHE A 224 -8.01 7.20 7.75
N SER A 225 -7.15 6.31 7.25
CA SER A 225 -7.54 4.96 6.87
C SER A 225 -8.11 4.17 8.06
N GLN A 226 -7.59 4.40 9.29
CA GLN A 226 -8.11 3.77 10.50
C GLN A 226 -9.50 4.32 10.87
N TYR A 227 -9.75 5.62 10.66
CA TYR A 227 -11.07 6.19 10.91
C TYR A 227 -12.11 5.61 9.95
N VAL A 228 -11.82 5.56 8.65
CA VAL A 228 -12.72 4.95 7.66
C VAL A 228 -13.00 3.49 8.01
N LYS A 229 -11.96 2.70 8.30
CA LYS A 229 -12.09 1.30 8.71
C LYS A 229 -12.95 1.16 9.97
N ASN A 230 -12.69 1.93 11.01
CA ASN A 230 -13.39 1.80 12.28
C ASN A 230 -14.87 2.18 12.16
N ILE A 231 -15.19 3.23 11.40
CA ILE A 231 -16.58 3.60 11.12
C ILE A 231 -17.29 2.46 10.36
N ALA A 232 -16.67 1.91 9.33
CA ALA A 232 -17.23 0.79 8.57
C ALA A 232 -17.46 -0.45 9.46
N LEU A 233 -16.52 -0.79 10.34
CA LEU A 233 -16.67 -1.89 11.31
C LEU A 233 -17.81 -1.63 12.29
N MET A 234 -17.96 -0.41 12.80
CA MET A 234 -19.05 -0.04 13.71
C MET A 234 -20.42 -0.11 13.02
N ASN A 235 -20.51 0.35 11.76
CA ASN A 235 -21.72 0.21 10.95
C ASN A 235 -22.08 -1.26 10.77
N LEU A 236 -21.12 -2.08 10.39
CA LEU A 236 -21.31 -3.51 10.19
C LEU A 236 -21.85 -4.18 11.47
N LEU A 237 -21.25 -3.90 12.62
CA LEU A 237 -21.76 -4.39 13.91
C LEU A 237 -23.19 -3.93 14.18
N THR A 238 -23.50 -2.66 13.94
CA THR A 238 -24.82 -2.10 14.18
C THR A 238 -25.86 -2.79 13.32
N ILE A 239 -25.59 -3.02 12.03
CA ILE A 239 -26.47 -3.74 11.10
C ILE A 239 -26.82 -5.15 11.66
N PHE A 240 -25.83 -5.90 12.12
CA PHE A 240 -26.05 -7.24 12.64
C PHE A 240 -26.74 -7.27 14.01
N MET A 241 -26.50 -6.27 14.86
CA MET A 241 -27.08 -6.20 16.21
C MET A 241 -28.51 -5.67 16.20
N SER A 242 -28.82 -4.68 15.37
CA SER A 242 -30.17 -4.07 15.30
C SER A 242 -31.17 -4.88 14.52
N GLY A 243 -30.74 -5.69 13.56
CA GLY A 243 -31.63 -6.50 12.71
C GLY A 243 -32.39 -5.69 11.66
N THR A 244 -31.90 -4.50 11.31
CA THR A 244 -32.41 -3.65 10.21
C THR A 244 -31.52 -3.76 9.00
#